data_57497037831ac7e92ca523acb0d8bb8d
#
_entry.id   57497037831ac7e92ca523acb0d8bb8d
#
_cell.length_a   1.000
_cell.length_b   1.000
_cell.length_c   1.000
_cell.angle_alpha   90.00
_cell.angle_beta   90.00
_cell.angle_gamma   90.00
#
_symmetry.space_group_name_H-M   'P 1'
#
loop_
_entity.id
_entity.type
_entity.pdbx_description
1 polymer ?
#
loop_
_entity_poly.entity_id
_entity_poly.type
_entity_poly.pdbx_seq_one_letter_code
_entity_poly.pdbx_strand_id
1 'polypeptide(L)'
;IDATSAITLEVNKFNRIIDSYSKTEKGTNMLNELKVDNSAIDISIKSILEYELNNDMIPENGIIITVTGSQLKYDALEKTEEFIEEQKIQVRFNNSGDEHKVSP
;
A
#
# COMPACT_ATOMS: atom_id res chain seq x y z
N ILE A 1 1.63 1.37 -19.18
CA ILE A 1 2.11 1.01 -17.83
C ILE A 1 1.89 2.20 -16.92
N ASP A 2 1.23 1.93 -15.84
CA ASP A 2 0.94 2.99 -14.88
C ASP A 2 1.78 2.79 -13.62
N ALA A 3 2.83 3.59 -13.47
CA ALA A 3 3.74 3.49 -12.34
C ALA A 3 3.14 4.07 -11.04
N THR A 4 2.01 4.77 -11.12
CA THR A 4 1.34 5.27 -9.91
C THR A 4 0.85 4.13 -9.03
N SER A 5 0.69 2.94 -9.62
CA SER A 5 0.24 1.75 -8.90
C SER A 5 1.34 1.06 -8.10
N ALA A 6 2.59 1.54 -8.18
CA ALA A 6 3.72 0.91 -7.50
C ALA A 6 4.22 1.81 -6.36
N ILE A 7 3.98 1.36 -5.14
CA ILE A 7 4.34 2.09 -3.92
C ILE A 7 5.30 1.24 -3.10
N THR A 8 6.33 1.84 -2.54
CA THR A 8 7.25 1.14 -1.64
C THR A 8 7.16 1.76 -0.25
N LEU A 9 6.98 0.92 0.75
CA LEU A 9 6.89 1.32 2.15
C LEU A 9 7.96 0.58 2.95
N GLU A 10 8.77 1.32 3.69
CA GLU A 10 9.74 0.72 4.60
C GLU A 10 9.15 0.74 6.01
N VAL A 11 9.14 -0.41 6.68
CA VAL A 11 8.52 -0.53 8.00
C VAL A 11 9.53 -1.00 9.04
N ASN A 12 9.29 -0.65 10.29
CA ASN A 12 10.07 -1.15 11.42
C ASN A 12 9.39 -2.40 12.00
N LYS A 13 10.01 -2.98 13.03
CA LYS A 13 9.51 -4.21 13.66
C LYS A 13 8.16 -4.04 14.36
N PHE A 14 7.67 -2.82 14.51
CA PHE A 14 6.38 -2.52 15.11
C PHE A 14 5.31 -2.25 14.05
N ASN A 15 5.58 -2.58 12.80
CA ASN A 15 4.67 -2.36 11.67
C ASN A 15 4.33 -0.88 11.45
N ARG A 16 5.29 -0.01 11.74
CA ARG A 16 5.14 1.41 11.47
C ARG A 16 6.00 1.80 10.27
N ILE A 17 5.46 2.70 9.46
CA ILE A 17 6.16 3.17 8.26
C ILE A 17 7.24 4.17 8.67
N ILE A 18 8.48 3.88 8.28
CA ILE A 18 9.60 4.79 8.53
C ILE A 18 10.03 5.52 7.26
N ASP A 19 9.61 5.06 6.09
CA ASP A 19 9.85 5.75 4.84
C ASP A 19 8.85 5.27 3.80
N SER A 20 8.55 6.12 2.83
CA SER A 20 7.64 5.80 1.75
C SER A 20 8.17 6.39 0.44
N TYR A 21 7.88 5.70 -0.66
CA TYR A 21 8.44 6.08 -1.95
C TYR A 21 7.50 5.70 -3.09
N SER A 22 7.43 6.56 -4.10
CA SER A 22 6.76 6.28 -5.36
C SER A 22 7.65 6.77 -6.50
N LYS A 23 7.60 6.07 -7.63
CA LYS A 23 8.37 6.43 -8.81
C LYS A 23 7.71 7.55 -9.63
N THR A 24 6.48 7.91 -9.30
CA THR A 24 5.75 8.91 -10.07
C THR A 24 5.50 10.15 -9.24
N GLU A 25 5.29 11.27 -9.93
CA GLU A 25 4.95 12.53 -9.27
C GLU A 25 3.60 12.44 -8.56
N LYS A 26 2.60 11.81 -9.19
CA LYS A 26 1.28 11.63 -8.57
C LYS A 26 1.35 10.80 -7.30
N GLY A 27 2.09 9.71 -7.34
CA GLY A 27 2.29 8.86 -6.17
C GLY A 27 3.03 9.59 -5.07
N THR A 28 4.08 10.33 -5.42
CA THR A 28 4.84 11.11 -4.45
C THR A 28 3.97 12.17 -3.79
N ASN A 29 3.17 12.87 -4.57
CA ASN A 29 2.25 13.89 -4.04
C ASN A 29 1.23 13.27 -3.11
N MET A 30 0.70 12.09 -3.46
CA MET A 30 -0.22 11.36 -2.60
C MET A 30 0.41 11.03 -1.25
N LEU A 31 1.62 10.47 -1.26
CA LEU A 31 2.31 10.10 -0.03
C LEU A 31 2.58 11.31 0.85
N ASN A 32 2.96 12.43 0.24
CA ASN A 32 3.19 13.67 0.97
C ASN A 32 1.90 14.22 1.58
N GLU A 33 0.81 14.15 0.84
CA GLU A 33 -0.48 14.63 1.31
C GLU A 33 -1.02 13.79 2.46
N LEU A 34 -0.87 12.47 2.37
CA LEU A 34 -1.37 11.54 3.38
C LEU A 34 -0.50 11.49 4.63
N LYS A 35 0.77 11.90 4.51
CA LYS A 35 1.72 11.92 5.64
C LYS A 35 1.81 10.56 6.32
N VAL A 36 2.11 9.53 5.54
CA VAL A 36 2.08 8.14 6.02
C VAL A 36 3.24 7.79 6.94
N ASP A 37 4.32 8.57 6.95
CA ASP A 37 5.48 8.29 7.78
C ASP A 37 5.10 8.32 9.26
N ASN A 38 5.61 7.35 10.02
CA ASN A 38 5.34 7.13 11.44
C ASN A 38 3.93 6.60 11.73
N SER A 39 3.16 6.26 10.71
CA SER A 39 1.83 5.68 10.86
C SER A 39 1.88 4.16 10.86
N ALA A 40 0.88 3.52 11.46
CA ALA A 40 0.75 2.07 11.39
C ALA A 40 0.48 1.66 9.95
N ILE A 41 1.07 0.52 9.54
CA ILE A 41 1.02 0.06 8.15
C ILE A 41 -0.41 -0.18 7.66
N ASP A 42 -1.26 -0.78 8.48
CA ASP A 42 -2.64 -1.09 8.09
C ASP A 42 -3.45 0.18 7.81
N ILE A 43 -3.35 1.17 8.68
CA ILE A 43 -4.06 2.45 8.52
C ILE A 43 -3.55 3.16 7.27
N SER A 44 -2.24 3.14 7.06
CA SER A 44 -1.62 3.82 5.93
C SER A 44 -2.00 3.20 4.59
N ILE A 45 -1.99 1.88 4.50
CA ILE A 45 -2.39 1.19 3.27
C ILE A 45 -3.85 1.49 2.96
N LYS A 46 -4.72 1.46 3.96
CA LYS A 46 -6.12 1.79 3.75
C LYS A 46 -6.28 3.23 3.25
N SER A 47 -5.55 4.17 3.84
CA SER A 47 -5.58 5.57 3.41
C SER A 47 -5.11 5.74 1.98
N ILE A 48 -4.04 5.04 1.60
CA ILE A 48 -3.52 5.06 0.24
C ILE A 48 -4.57 4.55 -0.74
N LEU A 49 -5.20 3.42 -0.42
CA LEU A 49 -6.20 2.82 -1.30
C LEU A 49 -7.44 3.70 -1.42
N GLU A 50 -7.90 4.30 -0.32
CA GLU A 50 -9.03 5.22 -0.36
C GLU A 50 -8.73 6.44 -1.22
N TYR A 51 -7.54 6.99 -1.09
CA TYR A 51 -7.10 8.12 -1.90
C TYR A 51 -7.10 7.76 -3.38
N GLU A 52 -6.54 6.59 -3.71
CA GLU A 52 -6.47 6.16 -5.10
C GLU A 52 -7.84 5.85 -5.69
N LEU A 53 -8.75 5.29 -4.89
CA LEU A 53 -10.13 5.08 -5.31
C LEU A 53 -10.83 6.40 -5.60
N ASN A 54 -10.70 7.36 -4.70
CA ASN A 54 -11.38 8.64 -4.81
C ASN A 54 -10.84 9.50 -5.95
N ASN A 55 -9.60 9.26 -6.36
CA ASN A 55 -8.96 10.02 -7.42
C ASN A 55 -8.81 9.24 -8.73
N ASP A 56 -9.46 8.09 -8.81
CA ASP A 56 -9.47 7.25 -10.02
C ASP A 56 -8.05 6.87 -10.46
N MET A 57 -7.21 6.51 -9.51
CA MET A 57 -5.81 6.17 -9.74
C MET A 57 -5.53 4.67 -9.78
N ILE A 58 -6.55 3.83 -9.58
CA ILE A 58 -6.35 2.38 -9.52
C ILE A 58 -6.43 1.79 -10.91
N PRO A 59 -5.35 1.18 -11.43
CA PRO A 59 -5.37 0.54 -12.73
C PRO A 59 -6.24 -0.71 -12.71
N GLU A 60 -6.70 -1.11 -13.90
CA GLU A 60 -7.56 -2.27 -14.08
C GLU A 60 -6.92 -3.56 -13.54
N ASN A 61 -5.61 -3.71 -13.71
CA ASN A 61 -4.89 -4.91 -13.27
C ASN A 61 -4.29 -4.77 -11.85
N GLY A 62 -4.68 -3.73 -11.11
CA GLY A 62 -4.41 -3.65 -9.70
C GLY A 62 -3.17 -2.84 -9.31
N ILE A 63 -2.83 -2.96 -8.05
CA ILE A 63 -1.78 -2.16 -7.40
C ILE A 63 -0.71 -3.09 -6.83
N ILE A 64 0.53 -2.65 -6.86
CA ILE A 64 1.65 -3.36 -6.22
C ILE A 64 2.16 -2.51 -5.07
N ILE A 65 2.20 -3.09 -3.88
CA ILE A 65 2.77 -2.45 -2.70
C ILE A 65 3.97 -3.28 -2.26
N THR A 66 5.14 -2.68 -2.28
CA THR A 66 6.37 -3.31 -1.82
C THR A 66 6.65 -2.88 -0.39
N VAL A 67 6.86 -3.86 0.48
CA VAL A 67 7.20 -3.61 1.88
C VAL A 67 8.64 -4.04 2.12
N THR A 68 9.44 -3.14 2.66
CA THR A 68 10.85 -3.40 2.97
C THR A 68 11.13 -3.10 4.43
N GLY A 69 12.35 -3.38 4.88
CA GLY A 69 12.72 -3.24 6.28
C GLY A 69 12.40 -4.51 7.05
N SER A 70 11.58 -4.41 8.08
CA SER A 70 11.13 -5.60 8.80
C SER A 70 10.04 -6.32 8.02
N GLN A 71 10.00 -7.64 8.13
CA GLN A 71 8.97 -8.42 7.44
C GLN A 71 7.60 -8.13 8.06
N LEU A 72 6.66 -7.78 7.20
CA LEU A 72 5.29 -7.50 7.61
C LEU A 72 4.57 -8.80 7.96
N LYS A 73 3.84 -8.77 9.07
CA LYS A 73 2.97 -9.89 9.45
C LYS A 73 1.57 -9.60 8.92
N TYR A 74 1.02 -10.54 8.17
CA TYR A 74 -0.28 -10.33 7.53
C TYR A 74 -1.44 -10.18 8.51
N ASP A 75 -1.29 -10.66 9.74
CA ASP A 75 -2.26 -10.42 10.81
C ASP A 75 -2.55 -8.93 10.99
N ALA A 76 -1.55 -8.09 10.77
CA ALA A 76 -1.70 -6.65 10.90
C ALA A 76 -2.54 -6.04 9.77
N LEU A 77 -2.81 -6.79 8.71
CA LEU A 77 -3.54 -6.32 7.53
C LEU A 77 -4.95 -6.90 7.41
N GLU A 78 -5.42 -7.63 8.41
CA GLU A 78 -6.70 -8.34 8.31
C GLU A 78 -7.85 -7.42 7.88
N LYS A 79 -8.01 -6.29 8.55
CA LYS A 79 -9.08 -5.35 8.22
C LYS A 79 -8.84 -4.64 6.90
N THR A 80 -7.58 -4.41 6.57
CA THR A 80 -7.21 -3.81 5.28
C THR A 80 -7.55 -4.77 4.14
N GLU A 81 -7.30 -6.07 4.31
CA GLU A 81 -7.67 -7.07 3.32
C GLU A 81 -9.18 -7.16 3.13
N GLU A 82 -9.94 -7.06 4.21
CA GLU A 82 -11.40 -7.00 4.10
C GLU A 82 -11.85 -5.80 3.27
N PHE A 83 -11.25 -4.65 3.49
CA PHE A 83 -11.54 -3.44 2.72
C PHE A 83 -11.21 -3.65 1.24
N ILE A 84 -10.05 -4.25 0.94
CA ILE A 84 -9.63 -4.53 -0.42
C ILE A 84 -10.65 -5.43 -1.13
N GLU A 85 -11.11 -6.48 -0.45
CA GLU A 85 -12.09 -7.40 -1.01
C GLU A 85 -13.45 -6.74 -1.23
N GLU A 86 -13.89 -5.93 -0.29
CA GLU A 86 -15.16 -5.20 -0.39
C GLU A 86 -15.16 -4.21 -1.56
N GLN A 87 -14.04 -3.54 -1.80
CA GLN A 87 -13.90 -2.57 -2.87
C GLN A 87 -13.57 -3.21 -4.22
N LYS A 88 -13.37 -4.52 -4.24
CA LYS A 88 -13.05 -5.29 -5.45
C LYS A 88 -11.78 -4.79 -6.12
N ILE A 89 -10.78 -4.44 -5.31
CA ILE A 89 -9.47 -4.01 -5.78
C ILE A 89 -8.55 -5.22 -5.80
N GLN A 90 -7.61 -5.27 -6.72
CA GLN A 90 -6.55 -6.26 -6.73
C GLN A 90 -5.29 -5.62 -6.19
N VAL A 91 -4.72 -6.18 -5.12
CA VAL A 91 -3.50 -5.67 -4.52
C VAL A 91 -2.50 -6.80 -4.39
N ARG A 92 -1.29 -6.56 -4.84
CA ARG A 92 -0.18 -7.50 -4.69
C ARG A 92 0.82 -6.90 -3.73
N PHE A 93 1.10 -7.62 -2.66
CA PHE A 93 2.13 -7.23 -1.71
C PHE A 93 3.41 -7.97 -2.01
N ASN A 94 4.52 -7.24 -2.09
CA ASN A 94 5.85 -7.83 -2.11
C ASN A 94 6.47 -7.54 -0.75
N ASN A 95 6.42 -8.54 0.12
CA ASN A 95 6.82 -8.39 1.53
C ASN A 95 8.23 -8.95 1.71
N SER A 96 9.23 -8.09 1.51
CA SER A 96 10.64 -8.46 1.63
C SER A 96 10.98 -9.70 0.79
N GLY A 97 10.43 -9.77 -0.40
CA GLY A 97 10.64 -10.87 -1.33
C GLY A 97 9.52 -11.90 -1.40
N ASP A 98 8.63 -11.94 -0.40
CA ASP A 98 7.47 -12.85 -0.42
C ASP A 98 6.27 -12.15 -1.07
N GLU A 99 5.69 -12.81 -2.05
CA GLU A 99 4.53 -12.26 -2.76
C GLU A 99 3.23 -12.73 -2.10
N HIS A 100 2.33 -11.77 -1.85
CA HIS A 100 1.02 -12.06 -1.29
C HIS A 100 -0.02 -11.27 -2.08
N LYS A 101 -1.00 -11.97 -2.62
CA LYS A 101 -2.06 -11.34 -3.42
C LYS A 101 -3.36 -11.29 -2.65
N VAL A 102 -4.01 -10.12 -2.67
CA VAL A 102 -5.35 -9.96 -2.14
C VAL A 102 -6.25 -9.59 -3.32
N SER A 103 -7.30 -10.36 -3.54
CA SER A 103 -8.23 -10.11 -4.66
C SER A 103 -9.66 -10.42 -4.22
N PRO A 104 -10.63 -9.81 -4.89
CA PRO A 104 -12.04 -10.06 -4.58
C PRO A 104 -12.46 -11.50 -4.87
#